data_9f98549e76c9cdf6812a1c29d0118609
#
_entry.id   9f98549e76c9cdf6812a1c29d0118609
#
_cell.length_a   1.000
_cell.length_b   1.000
_cell.length_c   1.000
_cell.angle_alpha   90.00
_cell.angle_beta   90.00
_cell.angle_gamma   90.00
#
_symmetry.space_group_name_H-M   'P 1'
#
loop_
_entity.id
_entity.type
_entity.pdbx_description
1 polymer ?
#
loop_
_entity_poly.entity_id
_entity_poly.type
_entity_poly.pdbx_seq_one_letter_code
_entity_poly.pdbx_strand_id
1 'polypeptide(L)'
;MKTTAKRTVYYQYPVELVWRGIGIGSDETTVDPLNEEQYENTEPDRGTVFTRAIEVKQNEVFHFRMKTWLFYSEWRIELSPVGPCETKVKFTNTIEYRSLRGFFYTGFGNLARSEVKAFSRQLGQKIEADFQKNRPAPEN
;
A
#
# COMPACT_ATOMS: atom_id res chain seq x y z
N MET A 1 5.62 19.23 -8.00
CA MET A 1 4.14 19.13 -8.01
C MET A 1 3.72 17.86 -7.27
N LYS A 2 2.88 18.01 -6.28
CA LYS A 2 2.41 16.91 -5.42
C LYS A 2 0.89 16.80 -5.47
N THR A 3 0.40 15.57 -5.44
CA THR A 3 -1.03 15.29 -5.25
C THR A 3 -1.18 14.29 -4.11
N THR A 4 -2.21 14.48 -3.28
CA THR A 4 -2.48 13.59 -2.15
C THR A 4 -3.92 13.10 -2.23
N ALA A 5 -4.10 11.80 -2.03
CA ALA A 5 -5.43 11.19 -1.93
C ALA A 5 -5.54 10.44 -0.62
N LYS A 6 -6.72 10.48 -0.02
CA LYS A 6 -7.03 9.79 1.24
C LYS A 6 -8.31 8.99 1.06
N ARG A 7 -8.36 7.84 1.70
CA ARG A 7 -9.56 6.99 1.70
C ARG A 7 -9.62 6.22 3.00
N THR A 8 -10.81 6.15 3.59
CA THR A 8 -11.08 5.35 4.76
C THR A 8 -12.01 4.21 4.37
N VAL A 9 -11.63 2.99 4.70
CA VAL A 9 -12.42 1.80 4.41
C VAL A 9 -12.57 0.98 5.68
N TYR A 10 -13.75 0.43 5.90
CA TYR A 10 -14.04 -0.47 7.02
C TYR A 10 -14.11 -1.88 6.47
N TYR A 11 -13.19 -2.73 6.91
CA TYR A 11 -13.16 -4.14 6.53
C TYR A 11 -13.79 -4.96 7.66
N GLN A 12 -14.70 -5.86 7.31
CA GLN A 12 -15.41 -6.71 8.29
C GLN A 12 -14.57 -7.93 8.64
N TYR A 13 -13.34 -7.69 9.10
CA TYR A 13 -12.35 -8.70 9.48
C TYR A 13 -11.51 -8.21 10.65
N PRO A 14 -10.94 -9.15 11.46
CA PRO A 14 -10.02 -8.77 12.54
C PRO A 14 -8.78 -8.04 12.01
N VAL A 15 -8.20 -7.18 12.84
CA VAL A 15 -7.05 -6.37 12.45
C VAL A 15 -5.85 -7.22 12.01
N GLU A 16 -5.65 -8.38 12.63
CA GLU A 16 -4.54 -9.29 12.28
C GLU A 16 -4.68 -9.80 10.84
N LEU A 17 -5.90 -10.10 10.42
CA LEU A 17 -6.18 -10.59 9.08
C LEU A 17 -5.98 -9.48 8.04
N VAL A 18 -6.40 -8.26 8.36
CA VAL A 18 -6.21 -7.11 7.49
C VAL A 18 -4.71 -6.79 7.34
N TRP A 19 -3.99 -6.82 8.45
CA TRP A 19 -2.54 -6.59 8.44
C TRP A 19 -1.81 -7.62 7.57
N ARG A 20 -2.19 -8.88 7.67
CA ARG A 20 -1.63 -9.95 6.83
C ARG A 20 -1.90 -9.69 5.36
N GLY A 21 -3.08 -9.19 5.03
CA GLY A 21 -3.47 -8.85 3.66
C GLY A 21 -2.60 -7.76 3.04
N ILE A 22 -2.05 -6.86 3.84
CA ILE A 22 -1.14 -5.81 3.36
C ILE A 22 0.19 -6.43 2.88
N GLY A 23 0.49 -7.67 3.27
CA GLY A 23 1.65 -8.41 2.76
C GLY A 23 2.94 -8.15 3.50
N ILE A 24 2.87 -7.51 4.66
CA ILE A 24 4.06 -7.26 5.47
C ILE A 24 4.49 -8.56 6.13
N GLY A 25 5.73 -8.96 5.88
CA GLY A 25 6.25 -10.20 6.41
C GLY A 25 5.95 -11.43 5.58
N SER A 26 5.33 -11.27 4.39
CA SER A 26 5.23 -12.38 3.45
C SER A 26 6.50 -12.45 2.61
N ASP A 27 7.00 -13.65 2.38
CA ASP A 27 8.21 -13.89 1.58
C ASP A 27 8.03 -13.46 0.12
N GLU A 28 6.82 -13.08 -0.28
CA GLU A 28 6.50 -12.66 -1.64
C GLU A 28 6.84 -11.20 -1.90
N THR A 29 7.07 -10.41 -0.88
CA THR A 29 7.55 -9.05 -1.06
C THR A 29 9.06 -9.07 -1.23
N THR A 30 9.51 -9.57 -2.38
CA THR A 30 10.91 -9.50 -2.78
C THR A 30 11.28 -8.11 -3.27
N VAL A 31 10.92 -7.09 -2.53
CA VAL A 31 11.54 -5.81 -2.71
C VAL A 31 12.59 -5.74 -1.63
N ASP A 32 13.85 -5.96 -2.01
CA ASP A 32 14.96 -5.75 -1.10
C ASP A 32 14.81 -4.32 -0.57
N PRO A 33 14.61 -4.14 0.74
CA PRO A 33 14.46 -2.80 1.27
C PRO A 33 15.79 -2.10 1.10
N LEU A 34 15.83 -1.15 0.16
CA LEU A 34 17.00 -0.30 0.00
C LEU A 34 17.15 0.55 1.26
N ASN A 35 18.39 0.72 1.72
CA ASN A 35 18.64 1.68 2.78
C ASN A 35 18.44 3.10 2.21
N GLU A 36 18.43 4.10 3.09
CA GLU A 36 18.14 5.48 2.69
C GLU A 36 19.11 5.98 1.60
N GLU A 37 20.40 5.70 1.77
CA GLU A 37 21.41 6.13 0.82
C GLU A 37 21.23 5.47 -0.54
N GLN A 38 20.98 4.17 -0.57
CA GLN A 38 20.73 3.44 -1.81
C GLN A 38 19.47 3.94 -2.50
N TYR A 39 18.42 4.20 -1.75
CA TYR A 39 17.15 4.71 -2.27
C TYR A 39 17.34 6.09 -2.92
N GLU A 40 18.07 7.00 -2.26
CA GLU A 40 18.28 8.35 -2.76
C GLU A 40 19.20 8.39 -3.99
N ASN A 41 20.19 7.50 -4.05
CA ASN A 41 21.23 7.52 -5.09
C ASN A 41 20.97 6.59 -6.28
N THR A 42 19.93 5.77 -6.22
CA THR A 42 19.62 4.84 -7.31
C THR A 42 18.51 5.40 -8.19
N GLU A 43 18.78 5.49 -9.50
CA GLU A 43 17.78 5.93 -10.46
C GLU A 43 17.08 4.71 -11.07
N PRO A 44 15.74 4.64 -10.98
CA PRO A 44 15.00 3.51 -11.55
C PRO A 44 14.86 3.65 -13.06
N ASP A 45 15.00 2.53 -13.76
CA ASP A 45 14.68 2.42 -15.18
C ASP A 45 13.16 2.28 -15.35
N ARG A 46 12.70 2.28 -16.60
CA ARG A 46 11.30 1.98 -16.93
C ARG A 46 10.94 0.59 -16.39
N GLY A 47 9.81 0.52 -15.68
CA GLY A 47 9.33 -0.74 -15.13
C GLY A 47 9.99 -1.17 -13.83
N THR A 48 10.97 -0.42 -13.33
CA THR A 48 11.61 -0.70 -12.06
C THR A 48 11.00 0.19 -10.98
N VAL A 49 10.71 -0.39 -9.82
CA VAL A 49 10.18 0.33 -8.66
C VAL A 49 11.07 0.01 -7.46
N PHE A 50 11.64 1.04 -6.85
CA PHE A 50 12.38 0.89 -5.61
C PHE A 50 11.47 1.26 -4.44
N THR A 51 11.46 0.45 -3.40
CA THR A 51 10.63 0.64 -2.22
C THR A 51 11.49 0.74 -0.97
N ARG A 52 11.10 1.65 -0.08
CA ARG A 52 11.75 1.82 1.22
C ARG A 52 10.68 1.94 2.30
N ALA A 53 10.76 1.07 3.31
CA ALA A 53 9.91 1.16 4.48
C ALA A 53 10.42 2.28 5.40
N ILE A 54 9.52 3.13 5.88
CA ILE A 54 9.85 4.23 6.79
C ILE A 54 9.44 3.86 8.21
N GLU A 55 8.23 3.37 8.38
CA GLU A 55 7.71 2.98 9.69
C GLU A 55 6.81 1.76 9.53
N VAL A 56 7.08 0.72 10.31
CA VAL A 56 6.26 -0.49 10.35
C VAL A 56 5.94 -0.81 11.79
N LYS A 57 4.66 -0.73 12.15
CA LYS A 57 4.15 -1.14 13.45
C LYS A 57 3.03 -2.14 13.21
N GLN A 58 3.25 -3.38 13.63
CA GLN A 58 2.32 -4.46 13.41
C GLN A 58 0.91 -4.09 13.87
N ASN A 59 -0.07 -4.32 13.01
CA ASN A 59 -1.50 -4.05 13.24
C ASN A 59 -1.86 -2.57 13.41
N GLU A 60 -0.91 -1.65 13.21
CA GLU A 60 -1.15 -0.23 13.41
C GLU A 60 -0.82 0.62 12.20
N VAL A 61 0.44 0.60 11.74
CA VAL A 61 0.90 1.51 10.68
C VAL A 61 1.87 0.82 9.75
N PHE A 62 1.67 1.04 8.45
CA PHE A 62 2.67 0.74 7.43
C PHE A 62 2.91 1.99 6.60
N HIS A 63 4.09 2.57 6.73
CA HIS A 63 4.49 3.78 6.02
C HIS A 63 5.70 3.47 5.16
N PHE A 64 5.58 3.69 3.85
CA PHE A 64 6.67 3.37 2.93
C PHE A 64 6.71 4.35 1.76
N ARG A 65 7.84 4.39 1.08
CA ARG A 65 8.05 5.19 -0.12
C ARG A 65 8.43 4.30 -1.28
N MET A 66 7.96 4.70 -2.46
CA MET A 66 8.30 4.05 -3.73
C MET A 66 8.89 5.09 -4.66
N LYS A 67 9.88 4.67 -5.46
CA LYS A 67 10.53 5.53 -6.43
C LYS A 67 10.43 4.87 -7.79
N THR A 68 9.84 5.60 -8.74
CA THR A 68 9.75 5.18 -10.13
C THR A 68 10.46 6.20 -11.01
N TRP A 69 10.59 5.90 -12.29
CA TRP A 69 11.24 6.85 -13.21
C TRP A 69 10.41 8.12 -13.46
N LEU A 70 9.08 8.09 -13.16
CA LEU A 70 8.16 9.21 -13.39
C LEU A 70 7.79 9.99 -12.13
N PHE A 71 7.78 9.32 -10.96
CA PHE A 71 7.29 9.93 -9.74
C PHE A 71 7.82 9.24 -8.49
N TYR A 72 7.69 9.94 -7.36
CA TYR A 72 7.84 9.37 -6.03
C TYR A 72 6.43 9.12 -5.48
N SER A 73 6.21 7.98 -4.83
CA SER A 73 4.95 7.64 -4.21
C SER A 73 5.17 7.36 -2.73
N GLU A 74 4.42 8.03 -1.88
CA GLU A 74 4.48 7.80 -0.44
C GLU A 74 3.14 7.27 0.03
N TRP A 75 3.18 6.14 0.74
CA TRP A 75 2.01 5.49 1.27
C TRP A 75 2.05 5.46 2.79
N ARG A 76 0.93 5.82 3.40
CA ARG A 76 0.72 5.63 4.83
C ARG A 76 -0.60 4.90 5.01
N ILE A 77 -0.53 3.71 5.59
CA ILE A 77 -1.69 2.86 5.84
C ILE A 77 -1.82 2.70 7.35
N GLU A 78 -2.91 3.20 7.90
CA GLU A 78 -3.16 3.19 9.34
C GLU A 78 -4.35 2.30 9.65
N LEU A 79 -4.18 1.36 10.58
CA LEU A 79 -5.20 0.41 10.98
C LEU A 79 -5.68 0.72 12.40
N SER A 80 -6.99 0.65 12.61
CA SER A 80 -7.59 0.83 13.93
C SER A 80 -8.70 -0.21 14.09
N PRO A 81 -8.59 -1.14 15.06
CA PRO A 81 -9.69 -2.05 15.31
C PRO A 81 -10.89 -1.29 15.89
N VAL A 82 -12.06 -1.46 15.30
CA VAL A 82 -13.31 -0.88 15.82
C VAL A 82 -14.21 -1.93 16.44
N GLY A 83 -13.80 -3.18 16.38
CA GLY A 83 -14.47 -4.31 16.96
C GLY A 83 -13.66 -5.57 16.75
N PRO A 84 -14.08 -6.71 17.30
CA PRO A 84 -13.33 -7.97 17.15
C PRO A 84 -13.28 -8.46 15.69
N CYS A 85 -14.24 -8.07 14.86
CA CYS A 85 -14.33 -8.47 13.46
C CYS A 85 -14.49 -7.28 12.52
N GLU A 86 -14.01 -6.12 12.91
CA GLU A 86 -14.07 -4.93 12.07
C GLU A 86 -12.84 -4.06 12.28
N THR A 87 -12.24 -3.65 11.18
CA THR A 87 -11.02 -2.82 11.18
C THR A 87 -11.22 -1.62 10.27
N LYS A 88 -10.95 -0.44 10.80
CA LYS A 88 -10.90 0.80 10.03
C LYS A 88 -9.50 0.95 9.46
N VAL A 89 -9.41 1.14 8.16
CA VAL A 89 -8.12 1.37 7.49
C VAL A 89 -8.15 2.71 6.79
N LYS A 90 -7.18 3.55 7.12
CA LYS A 90 -7.01 4.85 6.48
C LYS A 90 -5.82 4.77 5.54
N PHE A 91 -6.08 4.99 4.26
CA PHE A 91 -5.06 5.02 3.22
C PHE A 91 -4.74 6.47 2.88
N THR A 92 -3.46 6.80 2.84
CA THR A 92 -2.99 8.09 2.36
C THR A 92 -1.89 7.83 1.34
N ASN A 93 -2.05 8.36 0.14
CA ASN A 93 -1.05 8.26 -0.92
C ASN A 93 -0.70 9.65 -1.42
N THR A 94 0.58 9.97 -1.43
CA THR A 94 1.10 11.23 -1.95
C THR A 94 2.02 10.92 -3.12
N ILE A 95 1.71 11.50 -4.28
CA ILE A 95 2.50 11.36 -5.49
C ILE A 95 3.23 12.68 -5.74
N GLU A 96 4.56 12.61 -5.86
CA GLU A 96 5.38 13.75 -6.25
C GLU A 96 5.96 13.47 -7.63
N TYR A 97 5.55 14.25 -8.61
CA TYR A 97 5.99 14.05 -10.00
C TYR A 97 7.39 14.57 -10.18
N ARG A 98 8.24 13.80 -10.85
CA ARG A 98 9.64 14.14 -11.10
C ARG A 98 9.78 15.13 -12.23
N SER A 99 8.74 15.26 -13.10
CA SER A 99 8.74 16.16 -14.24
C SER A 99 7.32 16.43 -14.70
N LEU A 100 7.13 17.44 -15.54
CA LEU A 100 5.84 17.71 -16.18
C LEU A 100 5.41 16.54 -17.06
N ARG A 101 6.38 15.84 -17.69
CA ARG A 101 6.10 14.65 -18.49
C ARG A 101 5.43 13.58 -17.63
N GLY A 102 5.94 13.33 -16.44
CA GLY A 102 5.34 12.38 -15.51
C GLY A 102 3.92 12.75 -15.13
N PHE A 103 3.67 14.02 -14.89
CA PHE A 103 2.34 14.53 -14.58
C PHE A 103 1.35 14.27 -15.71
N PHE A 104 1.73 14.55 -16.95
CA PHE A 104 0.87 14.30 -18.11
C PHE A 104 0.64 12.81 -18.39
N TYR A 105 1.69 12.00 -18.26
CA TYR A 105 1.58 10.54 -18.47
C TYR A 105 0.67 9.85 -17.48
N THR A 106 0.52 10.40 -16.28
CA THR A 106 -0.25 9.77 -15.20
C THR A 106 -1.65 10.34 -15.03
N GLY A 107 -2.18 11.03 -16.06
CA GLY A 107 -3.56 11.51 -16.05
C GLY A 107 -3.80 12.80 -15.29
N PHE A 108 -2.91 13.76 -15.38
CA PHE A 108 -3.09 15.12 -14.85
C PHE A 108 -3.35 15.17 -13.35
N GLY A 109 -2.63 14.34 -12.58
CA GLY A 109 -2.73 14.36 -11.11
C GLY A 109 -3.79 13.44 -10.52
N ASN A 110 -4.44 12.60 -11.32
CA ASN A 110 -5.44 11.65 -10.82
C ASN A 110 -4.84 10.34 -10.33
N LEU A 111 -3.53 10.16 -10.46
CA LEU A 111 -2.87 8.90 -10.12
C LEU A 111 -3.04 8.52 -8.65
N ALA A 112 -2.84 9.47 -7.73
CA ALA A 112 -2.95 9.20 -6.30
C ALA A 112 -4.35 8.67 -5.94
N ARG A 113 -5.39 9.28 -6.48
CA ARG A 113 -6.78 8.85 -6.26
C ARG A 113 -7.02 7.44 -6.81
N SER A 114 -6.54 7.18 -8.03
CA SER A 114 -6.67 5.87 -8.67
C SER A 114 -5.94 4.78 -7.90
N GLU A 115 -4.73 5.07 -7.43
CA GLU A 115 -3.91 4.13 -6.67
C GLU A 115 -4.55 3.77 -5.33
N VAL A 116 -5.06 4.75 -4.60
CA VAL A 116 -5.74 4.52 -3.32
C VAL A 116 -6.98 3.65 -3.52
N LYS A 117 -7.75 3.94 -4.56
CA LYS A 117 -8.97 3.19 -4.88
C LYS A 117 -8.65 1.75 -5.26
N ALA A 118 -7.65 1.55 -6.12
CA ALA A 118 -7.22 0.23 -6.55
C ALA A 118 -6.65 -0.59 -5.39
N PHE A 119 -5.77 0.02 -4.59
CA PHE A 119 -5.14 -0.66 -3.45
C PHE A 119 -6.17 -1.12 -2.42
N SER A 120 -7.11 -0.24 -2.05
CA SER A 120 -8.13 -0.59 -1.06
C SER A 120 -9.03 -1.73 -1.53
N ARG A 121 -9.35 -1.77 -2.82
CA ARG A 121 -10.16 -2.85 -3.41
C ARG A 121 -9.37 -4.16 -3.47
N GLN A 122 -8.12 -4.11 -3.93
CA GLN A 122 -7.25 -5.28 -4.01
C GLN A 122 -6.99 -5.86 -2.62
N LEU A 123 -6.81 -5.01 -1.62
CA LEU A 123 -6.64 -5.45 -0.25
C LEU A 123 -7.87 -6.20 0.24
N GLY A 124 -9.07 -5.68 -0.02
CA GLY A 124 -10.31 -6.36 0.35
C GLY A 124 -10.43 -7.74 -0.29
N GLN A 125 -10.09 -7.84 -1.58
CA GLN A 125 -10.11 -9.12 -2.29
C GLN A 125 -9.09 -10.11 -1.72
N LYS A 126 -7.91 -9.63 -1.40
CA LYS A 126 -6.84 -10.46 -0.82
C LYS A 126 -7.19 -10.97 0.57
N ILE A 127 -7.79 -10.11 1.40
CA ILE A 127 -8.25 -10.49 2.74
C ILE A 127 -9.33 -11.57 2.65
N GLU A 128 -10.29 -11.39 1.75
CA GLU A 128 -11.36 -12.34 1.56
C GLU A 128 -10.83 -13.70 1.09
N ALA A 129 -9.90 -13.70 0.15
CA ALA A 129 -9.25 -14.90 -0.34
C ALA A 129 -8.51 -15.65 0.77
N ASP A 130 -7.77 -14.90 1.61
CA ASP A 130 -7.06 -15.47 2.76
C ASP A 130 -8.03 -16.03 3.79
N PHE A 131 -9.12 -15.33 4.05
CA PHE A 131 -10.18 -15.77 4.95
C PHE A 131 -10.83 -17.09 4.47
N GLN A 132 -11.16 -17.17 3.19
CA GLN A 132 -11.77 -18.36 2.60
C GLN A 132 -10.81 -19.55 2.63
N LYS A 133 -9.54 -19.32 2.34
CA LYS A 133 -8.50 -20.36 2.35
C LYS A 133 -8.31 -20.97 3.73
N ASN A 134 -8.40 -20.18 4.79
CA ASN A 134 -8.20 -20.62 6.17
C ASN A 134 -9.49 -20.97 6.89
N ARG A 135 -10.61 -20.90 6.19
CA ARG A 135 -11.90 -21.26 6.75
C ARG A 135 -11.97 -22.78 6.98
N PRO A 136 -12.38 -23.25 8.16
CA PRO A 136 -12.55 -24.68 8.39
C PRO A 136 -13.59 -25.25 7.42
N ALA A 137 -13.29 -26.45 6.89
CA ALA A 137 -14.22 -27.13 5.99
C ALA A 137 -15.57 -27.33 6.70
N PRO A 138 -16.70 -27.12 6.00
CA PRO A 138 -17.99 -27.33 6.62
C PRO A 138 -18.14 -28.80 7.04
N GLU A 139 -18.56 -28.99 8.26
CA GLU A 139 -18.86 -30.36 8.75
C GLU A 139 -20.09 -30.89 8.01
N ASN A 140 -19.92 -31.98 7.33
CA ASN A 140 -21.01 -32.70 6.69
C ASN A 140 -21.57 -33.73 7.64
#